data_6eeade68c01c74b718501b34fbfeb1df
#
_entry.id   6eeade68c01c74b718501b34fbfeb1df
#
_cell.length_a   1.000
_cell.length_b   1.000
_cell.length_c   1.000
_cell.angle_alpha   90.00
_cell.angle_beta   90.00
_cell.angle_gamma   90.00
#
_symmetry.space_group_name_H-M   'P 1'
#
loop_
_entity.id
_entity.type
_entity.pdbx_description
1 polymer ?
#
loop_
_entity_poly.entity_id
_entity_poly.type
_entity_poly.pdbx_seq_one_letter_code
_entity_poly.pdbx_strand_id
1 'polypeptide(L)'
;IRFVDITSFAGIRVYQRTAWFLLQKAVKDLYPGQTLHIRHSMGQSGFYCEIDGIDEFTPDEAAQLRDRMRELSVRNLPITRQRMLTTEVRARYAEEGFTDKIALLDTRPRLYSQLYTLDDTAGYFYGSLAPSTGYVTLFDIEPYYNGFYLALPLRTSPDTLHRNVHQEKMFGIFQEYQSWVRIMGVPTVGDVNSKVLAGDGGGLIKLAEAFHERKFAWVADTIYDAHLSRGARMVLISGPSSSGKTTSAKRLGIQLGVLGLNPVLI
;
A
#
# COMPACT_ATOMS: atom_id res chain seq x y z
N ILE A 1 -18.74 27.97 5.66
CA ILE A 1 -17.58 27.40 4.93
C ILE A 1 -16.45 27.28 5.93
N ARG A 2 -15.85 26.07 6.01
CA ARG A 2 -14.65 25.82 6.81
C ARG A 2 -13.53 25.46 5.87
N PHE A 3 -12.42 26.15 5.93
CA PHE A 3 -11.20 25.79 5.23
C PHE A 3 -10.54 24.60 5.92
N VAL A 4 -10.00 23.70 5.12
CA VAL A 4 -9.37 22.46 5.57
C VAL A 4 -7.90 22.52 5.14
N ASP A 5 -7.00 22.56 6.10
CA ASP A 5 -5.56 22.56 5.90
C ASP A 5 -4.93 21.19 6.22
N ILE A 6 -3.64 21.05 6.00
CA ILE A 6 -2.87 19.83 6.21
C ILE A 6 -2.84 19.38 7.68
N THR A 7 -3.11 20.26 8.65
CA THR A 7 -3.13 19.93 10.09
C THR A 7 -4.37 19.14 10.51
N SER A 8 -5.39 19.11 9.65
CA SER A 8 -6.61 18.32 9.85
C SER A 8 -6.48 16.92 9.25
N PHE A 9 -7.24 15.95 9.79
CA PHE A 9 -7.29 14.59 9.21
C PHE A 9 -7.79 14.55 7.77
N ALA A 10 -8.70 15.42 7.40
CA ALA A 10 -9.19 15.51 6.03
C ALA A 10 -8.13 16.12 5.11
N GLY A 11 -7.47 17.18 5.53
CA GLY A 11 -6.46 17.89 4.75
C GLY A 11 -5.21 17.06 4.47
N ILE A 12 -4.68 16.37 5.49
CA ILE A 12 -3.51 15.50 5.25
C ILE A 12 -3.83 14.39 4.23
N ARG A 13 -5.05 13.83 4.25
CA ARG A 13 -5.47 12.83 3.26
C ARG A 13 -5.64 13.41 1.85
N VAL A 14 -6.07 14.67 1.73
CA VAL A 14 -6.11 15.38 0.46
C VAL A 14 -4.70 15.58 -0.06
N TYR A 15 -3.78 16.04 0.80
CA TYR A 15 -2.38 16.22 0.46
C TYR A 15 -1.73 14.92 -0.04
N GLN A 16 -1.88 13.83 0.71
CA GLN A 16 -1.33 12.52 0.37
C GLN A 16 -1.83 12.03 -1.00
N ARG A 17 -3.15 12.07 -1.25
CA ARG A 17 -3.71 11.65 -2.53
C ARG A 17 -3.22 12.54 -3.68
N THR A 18 -3.08 13.84 -3.45
CA THR A 18 -2.57 14.77 -4.46
C THR A 18 -1.10 14.48 -4.76
N ALA A 19 -0.29 14.20 -3.74
CA ALA A 19 1.10 13.79 -3.90
C ALA A 19 1.22 12.46 -4.67
N TRP A 20 0.35 11.49 -4.43
CA TRP A 20 0.32 10.23 -5.20
C TRP A 20 -0.04 10.46 -6.67
N PHE A 21 -0.96 11.38 -6.96
CA PHE A 21 -1.31 11.69 -8.35
C PHE A 21 -0.19 12.45 -9.05
N LEU A 22 0.46 13.37 -8.34
CA LEU A 22 1.67 14.05 -8.82
C LEU A 22 2.80 13.05 -9.12
N LEU A 23 3.04 12.09 -8.22
CA LEU A 23 4.00 11.00 -8.40
C LEU A 23 3.63 10.14 -9.62
N GLN A 24 2.36 9.76 -9.77
CA GLN A 24 1.90 8.99 -10.93
C GLN A 24 2.18 9.71 -12.25
N LYS A 25 1.94 11.03 -12.32
CA LYS A 25 2.27 11.84 -13.50
C LYS A 25 3.78 11.88 -13.75
N ALA A 26 4.58 12.08 -12.70
CA ALA A 26 6.04 12.11 -12.82
C ALA A 26 6.61 10.76 -13.31
N VAL A 27 6.08 9.64 -12.80
CA VAL A 27 6.46 8.29 -13.27
C VAL A 27 6.05 8.09 -14.72
N LYS A 28 4.84 8.48 -15.11
CA LYS A 28 4.40 8.40 -16.54
C LYS A 28 5.34 9.17 -17.46
N ASP A 29 5.83 10.32 -17.03
CA ASP A 29 6.71 11.18 -17.85
C ASP A 29 8.13 10.61 -17.99
N LEU A 30 8.67 10.03 -16.92
CA LEU A 30 10.05 9.52 -16.89
C LEU A 30 10.15 8.04 -17.32
N TYR A 31 9.10 7.27 -17.07
CA TYR A 31 9.04 5.83 -17.32
C TYR A 31 7.78 5.47 -18.11
N PRO A 32 7.67 5.90 -19.38
CA PRO A 32 6.48 5.67 -20.20
C PRO A 32 6.21 4.16 -20.36
N GLY A 33 4.96 3.77 -20.11
CA GLY A 33 4.54 2.37 -20.18
C GLY A 33 4.77 1.56 -18.92
N GLN A 34 5.46 2.09 -17.91
CA GLN A 34 5.65 1.43 -16.62
C GLN A 34 4.52 1.78 -15.63
N THR A 35 4.21 0.85 -14.73
CA THR A 35 3.16 1.04 -13.72
C THR A 35 3.78 1.39 -12.37
N LEU A 36 3.28 2.46 -11.75
CA LEU A 36 3.59 2.82 -10.37
C LEU A 36 2.71 2.02 -9.40
N HIS A 37 3.32 1.39 -8.41
CA HIS A 37 2.66 0.76 -7.30
C HIS A 37 2.95 1.50 -5.99
N ILE A 38 1.94 2.04 -5.34
CA ILE A 38 2.01 2.55 -3.97
C ILE A 38 1.58 1.40 -3.06
N ARG A 39 2.53 0.73 -2.40
CA ARG A 39 2.31 -0.54 -1.72
C ARG A 39 1.68 -0.37 -0.35
N HIS A 40 2.39 0.27 0.56
CA HIS A 40 1.95 0.44 1.95
C HIS A 40 2.58 1.67 2.58
N SER A 41 1.95 2.15 3.66
CA SER A 41 2.55 3.20 4.49
C SER A 41 3.73 2.63 5.28
N MET A 42 4.77 3.43 5.44
CA MET A 42 5.96 3.11 6.23
C MET A 42 6.36 4.27 7.12
N GLY A 43 6.98 3.94 8.23
CA GLY A 43 7.42 4.96 9.18
C GLY A 43 6.25 5.80 9.70
N GLN A 44 6.50 7.08 9.89
CA GLN A 44 5.49 7.99 10.44
C GLN A 44 4.61 8.63 9.36
N SER A 45 5.14 8.88 8.15
CA SER A 45 4.45 9.72 7.16
C SER A 45 4.74 9.37 5.71
N GLY A 46 5.38 8.24 5.42
CA GLY A 46 5.77 7.91 4.06
C GLY A 46 5.13 6.64 3.51
N PHE A 47 5.44 6.37 2.26
CA PHE A 47 4.89 5.25 1.50
C PHE A 47 6.01 4.55 0.75
N TYR A 48 6.01 3.22 0.82
CA TYR A 48 6.85 2.40 -0.03
C TYR A 48 6.21 2.28 -1.40
N CYS A 49 7.00 2.55 -2.44
CA CYS A 49 6.57 2.54 -3.83
C CYS A 49 7.51 1.70 -4.68
N GLU A 50 6.96 1.11 -5.74
CA GLU A 50 7.69 0.34 -6.75
C GLU A 50 7.24 0.78 -8.15
N ILE A 51 8.12 0.66 -9.13
CA ILE A 51 7.80 0.86 -10.55
C ILE A 51 8.09 -0.46 -11.26
N ASP A 52 7.14 -0.96 -12.02
CA ASP A 52 7.32 -2.21 -12.78
C ASP A 52 8.52 -2.10 -13.72
N GLY A 53 9.30 -3.18 -13.81
CA GLY A 53 10.48 -3.23 -14.66
C GLY A 53 11.73 -2.55 -14.09
N ILE A 54 11.68 -2.03 -12.86
CA ILE A 54 12.85 -1.52 -12.13
C ILE A 54 13.10 -2.45 -10.95
N ASP A 55 14.20 -3.22 -11.02
CA ASP A 55 14.58 -4.17 -9.97
C ASP A 55 15.43 -3.53 -8.86
N GLU A 56 16.10 -2.43 -9.15
CA GLU A 56 16.90 -1.65 -8.20
C GLU A 56 16.70 -0.16 -8.48
N PHE A 57 16.16 0.56 -7.51
CA PHE A 57 15.91 2.01 -7.63
C PHE A 57 17.10 2.79 -7.09
N THR A 58 17.81 3.48 -7.96
CA THR A 58 19.07 4.16 -7.65
C THR A 58 18.86 5.56 -7.06
N PRO A 59 19.89 6.14 -6.37
CA PRO A 59 19.84 7.53 -5.92
C PRO A 59 19.65 8.55 -7.06
N ASP A 60 20.18 8.28 -8.25
CA ASP A 60 20.02 9.15 -9.42
C ASP A 60 18.58 9.15 -9.94
N GLU A 61 17.92 7.98 -9.99
CA GLU A 61 16.50 7.85 -10.34
C GLU A 61 15.62 8.54 -9.29
N ALA A 62 15.96 8.41 -8.00
CA ALA A 62 15.27 9.12 -6.93
C ALA A 62 15.37 10.65 -7.10
N ALA A 63 16.54 11.15 -7.45
CA ALA A 63 16.77 12.57 -7.71
C ALA A 63 15.96 13.04 -8.93
N GLN A 64 16.00 12.31 -10.06
CA GLN A 64 15.27 12.64 -11.27
C GLN A 64 13.74 12.66 -11.01
N LEU A 65 13.20 11.65 -10.32
CA LEU A 65 11.79 11.56 -10.00
C LEU A 65 11.35 12.70 -9.07
N ARG A 66 12.13 12.98 -8.04
CA ARG A 66 11.90 14.10 -7.14
C ARG A 66 11.90 15.44 -7.86
N ASP A 67 12.88 15.68 -8.73
CA ASP A 67 13.00 16.94 -9.47
C ASP A 67 11.85 17.10 -10.47
N ARG A 68 11.42 16.00 -11.13
CA ARG A 68 10.23 16.03 -11.98
C ARG A 68 8.96 16.35 -11.20
N MET A 69 8.78 15.77 -10.02
CA MET A 69 7.64 16.12 -9.15
C MET A 69 7.69 17.59 -8.72
N ARG A 70 8.87 18.14 -8.39
CA ARG A 70 9.05 19.57 -8.05
C ARG A 70 8.68 20.48 -9.22
N GLU A 71 9.15 20.15 -10.43
CA GLU A 71 8.79 20.90 -11.62
C GLU A 71 7.27 20.94 -11.82
N LEU A 72 6.60 19.79 -11.76
CA LEU A 72 5.16 19.69 -11.88
C LEU A 72 4.41 20.46 -10.77
N SER A 73 4.93 20.46 -9.54
CA SER A 73 4.40 21.25 -8.43
C SER A 73 4.50 22.75 -8.70
N VAL A 74 5.68 23.23 -9.13
CA VAL A 74 5.92 24.66 -9.47
C VAL A 74 5.03 25.11 -10.65
N ARG A 75 4.82 24.26 -11.64
CA ARG A 75 3.89 24.55 -12.76
C ARG A 75 2.45 24.73 -12.32
N ASN A 76 2.09 24.30 -11.13
CA ASN A 76 0.75 24.45 -10.55
C ASN A 76 -0.38 24.01 -11.48
N LEU A 77 -0.25 22.83 -12.06
CA LEU A 77 -1.18 22.27 -13.04
C LEU A 77 -2.54 21.97 -12.37
N PRO A 78 -3.66 22.28 -13.03
CA PRO A 78 -4.99 22.02 -12.50
C PRO A 78 -5.26 20.51 -12.42
N ILE A 79 -5.91 20.08 -11.34
CA ILE A 79 -6.43 18.74 -11.15
C ILE A 79 -7.94 18.82 -11.27
N THR A 80 -8.49 18.18 -12.29
CA THR A 80 -9.94 18.19 -12.53
C THR A 80 -10.58 16.89 -12.06
N ARG A 81 -11.84 16.98 -11.65
CA ARG A 81 -12.65 15.82 -11.24
C ARG A 81 -13.95 15.83 -12.01
N GLN A 82 -14.19 14.77 -12.73
CA GLN A 82 -15.40 14.60 -13.55
C GLN A 82 -16.18 13.36 -13.11
N ARG A 83 -17.51 13.46 -13.15
CA ARG A 83 -18.40 12.31 -13.00
C ARG A 83 -18.85 11.89 -14.39
N MET A 84 -18.46 10.70 -14.80
CA MET A 84 -18.70 10.16 -16.14
C MET A 84 -19.39 8.80 -16.05
N LEU A 85 -19.95 8.31 -17.16
CA LEU A 85 -20.43 6.93 -17.23
C LEU A 85 -19.27 5.97 -16.93
N THR A 86 -19.53 4.91 -16.18
CA THR A 86 -18.50 3.92 -15.82
C THR A 86 -17.87 3.28 -17.06
N THR A 87 -18.65 3.10 -18.13
CA THR A 87 -18.17 2.59 -19.41
C THR A 87 -17.14 3.52 -20.09
N GLU A 88 -17.33 4.84 -20.00
CA GLU A 88 -16.40 5.84 -20.52
C GLU A 88 -15.11 5.87 -19.70
N VAL A 89 -15.24 5.83 -18.35
CA VAL A 89 -14.08 5.78 -17.45
C VAL A 89 -13.27 4.50 -17.69
N ARG A 90 -13.96 3.37 -17.91
CA ARG A 90 -13.33 2.09 -18.24
C ARG A 90 -12.53 2.16 -19.55
N ALA A 91 -13.10 2.77 -20.59
CA ALA A 91 -12.42 2.97 -21.87
C ALA A 91 -11.15 3.80 -21.68
N ARG A 92 -11.23 4.89 -20.92
CA ARG A 92 -10.07 5.74 -20.61
C ARG A 92 -8.97 4.98 -19.87
N TYR A 93 -9.34 4.10 -18.90
CA TYR A 93 -8.35 3.27 -18.22
C TYR A 93 -7.73 2.19 -19.11
N ALA A 94 -8.46 1.71 -20.13
CA ALA A 94 -7.92 0.80 -21.13
C ALA A 94 -6.83 1.47 -21.99
N GLU A 95 -7.04 2.72 -22.37
CA GLU A 95 -6.04 3.53 -23.08
C GLU A 95 -4.77 3.76 -22.25
N GLU A 96 -4.92 3.90 -20.93
CA GLU A 96 -3.81 4.09 -19.98
C GLU A 96 -3.16 2.75 -19.54
N GLY A 97 -3.71 1.59 -19.92
CA GLY A 97 -3.19 0.27 -19.54
C GLY A 97 -3.51 -0.15 -18.09
N PHE A 98 -4.47 0.49 -17.42
CA PHE A 98 -4.81 0.21 -15.99
C PHE A 98 -5.73 -1.00 -15.84
N THR A 99 -5.18 -2.20 -16.01
CA THR A 99 -5.92 -3.46 -15.95
C THR A 99 -6.57 -3.71 -14.58
N ASP A 100 -5.89 -3.35 -13.50
CA ASP A 100 -6.39 -3.46 -12.11
C ASP A 100 -7.64 -2.61 -11.87
N LYS A 101 -7.66 -1.39 -12.41
CA LYS A 101 -8.80 -0.47 -12.30
C LYS A 101 -9.97 -0.92 -13.16
N ILE A 102 -9.70 -1.49 -14.32
CA ILE A 102 -10.72 -2.09 -15.19
C ILE A 102 -11.39 -3.26 -14.45
N ALA A 103 -10.60 -4.20 -13.91
CA ALA A 103 -11.12 -5.32 -13.14
C ALA A 103 -11.98 -4.86 -11.95
N LEU A 104 -11.57 -3.79 -11.26
CA LEU A 104 -12.38 -3.20 -10.20
C LEU A 104 -13.70 -2.61 -10.72
N LEU A 105 -13.69 -1.89 -11.83
CA LEU A 105 -14.92 -1.29 -12.40
C LEU A 105 -15.87 -2.37 -12.92
N ASP A 106 -15.37 -3.42 -13.55
CA ASP A 106 -16.16 -4.54 -14.08
C ASP A 106 -16.91 -5.31 -12.98
N THR A 107 -16.40 -5.28 -11.75
CA THR A 107 -17.04 -5.91 -10.58
C THR A 107 -17.89 -4.96 -9.74
N ARG A 108 -18.02 -3.68 -10.14
CA ARG A 108 -18.83 -2.67 -9.44
C ARG A 108 -20.05 -2.27 -10.26
N PRO A 109 -21.27 -2.62 -9.85
CA PRO A 109 -22.49 -2.26 -10.56
C PRO A 109 -22.87 -0.78 -10.32
N ARG A 110 -22.05 0.16 -10.79
CA ARG A 110 -22.32 1.60 -10.71
C ARG A 110 -22.37 2.21 -12.09
N LEU A 111 -23.43 2.93 -12.37
CA LEU A 111 -23.64 3.63 -13.64
C LEU A 111 -22.61 4.76 -13.86
N TYR A 112 -22.23 5.45 -12.77
CA TYR A 112 -21.28 6.57 -12.82
C TYR A 112 -20.06 6.29 -11.94
N SER A 113 -18.91 6.68 -12.44
CA SER A 113 -17.63 6.71 -11.75
C SER A 113 -16.99 8.08 -11.79
N GLN A 114 -16.05 8.33 -10.89
CA GLN A 114 -15.30 9.59 -10.86
C GLN A 114 -13.96 9.36 -11.51
N LEU A 115 -13.59 10.26 -12.41
CA LEU A 115 -12.29 10.33 -13.04
C LEU A 115 -11.59 11.61 -12.57
N TYR A 116 -10.36 11.48 -12.11
CA TYR A 116 -9.45 12.62 -11.94
C TYR A 116 -8.53 12.69 -13.13
N THR A 117 -8.24 13.93 -13.58
CA THR A 117 -7.28 14.18 -14.66
C THR A 117 -6.25 15.22 -14.22
N LEU A 118 -5.01 14.95 -14.51
CA LEU A 118 -3.87 15.84 -14.35
C LEU A 118 -3.10 15.83 -15.66
N ASP A 119 -3.23 16.92 -16.44
CA ASP A 119 -2.70 16.99 -17.81
C ASP A 119 -3.22 15.78 -18.64
N ASP A 120 -2.34 14.97 -19.19
CA ASP A 120 -2.66 13.77 -19.97
C ASP A 120 -2.87 12.49 -19.12
N THR A 121 -2.78 12.58 -17.79
CA THR A 121 -2.82 11.42 -16.88
C THR A 121 -4.18 11.27 -16.24
N ALA A 122 -4.75 10.06 -16.31
CA ALA A 122 -5.99 9.69 -15.61
C ALA A 122 -5.70 9.05 -14.25
N GLY A 123 -6.56 9.29 -13.27
CA GLY A 123 -6.41 8.74 -11.92
C GLY A 123 -7.75 8.38 -11.27
N TYR A 124 -7.71 7.36 -10.39
CA TYR A 124 -8.85 6.92 -9.61
C TYR A 124 -8.55 7.05 -8.11
N PHE A 125 -9.31 7.89 -7.42
CA PHE A 125 -9.10 8.15 -6.01
C PHE A 125 -10.40 8.13 -5.22
N TYR A 126 -10.36 7.52 -4.03
CA TYR A 126 -11.43 7.59 -3.04
C TYR A 126 -11.28 8.87 -2.21
N GLY A 127 -12.03 9.90 -2.57
CA GLY A 127 -12.04 11.18 -1.88
C GLY A 127 -11.45 12.32 -2.70
N SER A 128 -11.42 13.51 -2.11
CA SER A 128 -10.98 14.73 -2.79
C SER A 128 -9.46 14.81 -2.89
N LEU A 129 -9.00 15.45 -3.96
CA LEU A 129 -7.64 15.94 -4.16
C LEU A 129 -7.62 17.46 -4.04
N ALA A 130 -6.43 18.06 -3.94
CA ALA A 130 -6.25 19.49 -4.07
C ALA A 130 -6.60 19.95 -5.50
N PRO A 131 -6.95 21.22 -5.69
CA PRO A 131 -7.35 21.72 -7.02
C PRO A 131 -6.20 21.79 -8.02
N SER A 132 -4.94 21.75 -7.57
CA SER A 132 -3.77 21.79 -8.43
C SER A 132 -2.55 21.14 -7.78
N THR A 133 -1.51 20.90 -8.59
CA THR A 133 -0.24 20.31 -8.13
C THR A 133 0.55 21.24 -7.20
N GLY A 134 0.36 22.54 -7.28
CA GLY A 134 1.05 23.54 -6.46
C GLY A 134 0.77 23.46 -4.95
N TYR A 135 -0.23 22.68 -4.54
CA TYR A 135 -0.47 22.39 -3.13
C TYR A 135 0.49 21.36 -2.53
N VAL A 136 1.23 20.62 -3.36
CA VAL A 136 2.19 19.59 -2.92
C VAL A 136 3.59 20.18 -2.99
N THR A 137 4.00 20.86 -1.93
CA THR A 137 5.26 21.61 -1.86
C THR A 137 6.36 20.90 -1.08
N LEU A 138 5.99 20.00 -0.16
CA LEU A 138 6.92 19.35 0.76
C LEU A 138 6.85 17.83 0.62
N PHE A 139 7.85 17.25 0.01
CA PHE A 139 8.02 15.80 -0.16
C PHE A 139 9.49 15.50 -0.45
N ASP A 140 9.88 14.24 -0.27
CA ASP A 140 11.17 13.72 -0.71
C ASP A 140 11.04 12.28 -1.20
N ILE A 141 12.01 11.83 -1.99
CA ILE A 141 12.10 10.48 -2.52
C ILE A 141 13.49 9.94 -2.18
N GLU A 142 13.51 8.78 -1.51
CA GLU A 142 14.73 8.09 -1.11
C GLU A 142 14.68 6.65 -1.64
N PRO A 143 15.77 6.09 -2.20
CA PRO A 143 15.83 4.67 -2.52
C PRO A 143 15.55 3.82 -1.27
N TYR A 144 14.79 2.74 -1.44
CA TYR A 144 14.47 1.85 -0.34
C TYR A 144 14.26 0.42 -0.85
N TYR A 145 15.18 -0.49 -0.54
CA TYR A 145 15.26 -1.83 -1.12
C TYR A 145 15.23 -1.77 -2.66
N ASN A 146 14.35 -2.54 -3.29
CA ASN A 146 14.17 -2.56 -4.75
C ASN A 146 13.25 -1.45 -5.31
N GLY A 147 12.71 -0.60 -4.45
CA GLY A 147 11.85 0.53 -4.82
C GLY A 147 12.31 1.82 -4.13
N PHE A 148 11.35 2.64 -3.74
CA PHE A 148 11.64 3.91 -3.08
C PHE A 148 10.61 4.26 -2.00
N TYR A 149 11.05 5.13 -1.11
CA TYR A 149 10.24 5.72 -0.06
C TYR A 149 9.82 7.13 -0.48
N LEU A 150 8.53 7.37 -0.60
CA LEU A 150 7.96 8.70 -0.74
C LEU A 150 7.71 9.28 0.66
N ALA A 151 8.54 10.23 1.08
CA ALA A 151 8.37 10.98 2.32
C ALA A 151 7.35 12.11 2.14
N LEU A 152 6.39 12.21 3.05
CA LEU A 152 5.39 13.28 3.11
C LEU A 152 5.37 13.89 4.52
N PRO A 153 4.89 15.14 4.69
CA PRO A 153 4.76 15.74 6.01
C PRO A 153 3.71 15.04 6.88
N LEU A 154 3.87 15.16 8.19
CA LEU A 154 2.88 14.72 9.16
C LEU A 154 1.85 15.83 9.42
N ARG A 155 0.64 15.42 9.78
CA ARG A 155 -0.39 16.34 10.25
C ARG A 155 0.05 17.19 11.45
N THR A 156 0.85 16.61 12.34
CA THR A 156 1.38 17.24 13.56
C THR A 156 2.64 18.07 13.34
N SER A 157 3.31 17.90 12.20
CA SER A 157 4.49 18.67 11.77
C SER A 157 4.44 18.90 10.25
N PRO A 158 3.56 19.82 9.80
CA PRO A 158 3.25 19.99 8.38
C PRO A 158 4.38 20.62 7.58
N ASP A 159 5.34 21.26 8.23
CA ASP A 159 6.44 22.02 7.62
C ASP A 159 7.75 21.25 7.60
N THR A 160 7.75 19.99 8.04
CA THR A 160 8.97 19.17 8.12
C THR A 160 8.76 17.76 7.58
N LEU A 161 9.82 17.21 6.96
CA LEU A 161 9.88 15.80 6.60
C LEU A 161 10.63 15.03 7.68
N HIS A 162 10.13 13.87 8.01
CA HIS A 162 10.78 12.96 8.93
C HIS A 162 11.59 11.93 8.13
N ARG A 163 12.83 11.69 8.57
CA ARG A 163 13.67 10.67 7.96
C ARG A 163 13.02 9.29 8.08
N ASN A 164 13.16 8.51 7.03
CA ASN A 164 12.75 7.11 7.07
C ASN A 164 13.64 6.36 8.09
N VAL A 165 12.98 5.62 8.98
CA VAL A 165 13.67 4.69 9.87
C VAL A 165 13.55 3.30 9.24
N HIS A 166 14.69 2.68 8.96
CA HIS A 166 14.71 1.31 8.43
C HIS A 166 13.98 0.34 9.36
N GLN A 167 12.93 -0.29 8.86
CA GLN A 167 12.08 -1.24 9.58
C GLN A 167 12.11 -2.60 8.86
N GLU A 168 13.27 -3.21 8.82
CA GLU A 168 13.54 -4.44 8.08
C GLU A 168 12.51 -5.56 8.35
N LYS A 169 12.19 -5.81 9.63
CA LYS A 169 11.23 -6.85 10.00
C LYS A 169 9.83 -6.55 9.49
N MET A 170 9.39 -5.31 9.57
CA MET A 170 8.08 -4.89 9.07
C MET A 170 8.04 -4.95 7.53
N PHE A 171 9.09 -4.50 6.88
CA PHE A 171 9.21 -4.61 5.42
C PHE A 171 9.14 -6.08 4.97
N GLY A 172 9.88 -6.98 5.64
CA GLY A 172 9.83 -8.42 5.35
C GLY A 172 8.41 -9.02 5.47
N ILE A 173 7.63 -8.59 6.46
CA ILE A 173 6.22 -9.02 6.60
C ILE A 173 5.36 -8.52 5.42
N PHE A 174 5.54 -7.29 4.96
CA PHE A 174 4.81 -6.78 3.80
C PHE A 174 5.20 -7.52 2.52
N GLN A 175 6.48 -7.82 2.32
CA GLN A 175 6.96 -8.61 1.17
C GLN A 175 6.39 -10.04 1.19
N GLU A 176 6.37 -10.68 2.36
CA GLU A 176 5.75 -12.00 2.53
C GLU A 176 4.26 -11.96 2.16
N TYR A 177 3.51 -10.96 2.65
CA TYR A 177 2.11 -10.80 2.32
C TYR A 177 1.87 -10.55 0.83
N GLN A 178 2.69 -9.73 0.19
CA GLN A 178 2.63 -9.52 -1.27
C GLN A 178 2.88 -10.84 -2.04
N SER A 179 3.83 -11.66 -1.58
CA SER A 179 4.06 -12.98 -2.15
C SER A 179 2.82 -13.87 -2.02
N TRP A 180 2.15 -13.88 -0.88
CA TRP A 180 0.93 -14.65 -0.67
C TRP A 180 -0.21 -14.25 -1.60
N VAL A 181 -0.49 -12.96 -1.75
CA VAL A 181 -1.57 -12.49 -2.64
C VAL A 181 -1.26 -12.78 -4.12
N ARG A 182 0.02 -12.77 -4.51
CA ARG A 182 0.45 -13.21 -5.86
C ARG A 182 0.22 -14.71 -6.06
N ILE A 183 0.60 -15.56 -5.10
CA ILE A 183 0.36 -17.02 -5.16
C ILE A 183 -1.14 -17.31 -5.20
N MET A 184 -1.94 -16.58 -4.45
CA MET A 184 -3.41 -16.71 -4.47
C MET A 184 -4.03 -16.17 -5.78
N GLY A 185 -3.27 -15.45 -6.62
CA GLY A 185 -3.76 -14.83 -7.84
C GLY A 185 -4.76 -13.71 -7.59
N VAL A 186 -4.58 -12.96 -6.49
CA VAL A 186 -5.47 -11.84 -6.08
C VAL A 186 -4.67 -10.63 -5.62
N PRO A 187 -3.74 -10.11 -6.44
CA PRO A 187 -2.91 -8.97 -6.07
C PRO A 187 -3.71 -7.67 -5.91
N THR A 188 -4.93 -7.60 -6.46
CA THR A 188 -5.79 -6.42 -6.39
C THR A 188 -7.20 -6.76 -5.89
N VAL A 189 -7.95 -5.73 -5.47
CA VAL A 189 -9.37 -5.89 -5.07
C VAL A 189 -10.23 -6.35 -6.23
N GLY A 190 -9.93 -5.93 -7.46
CA GLY A 190 -10.61 -6.39 -8.67
C GLY A 190 -10.48 -7.90 -8.86
N ASP A 191 -9.29 -8.46 -8.62
CA ASP A 191 -9.04 -9.91 -8.71
C ASP A 191 -9.81 -10.69 -7.64
N VAL A 192 -9.80 -10.19 -6.38
CA VAL A 192 -10.62 -10.78 -5.29
C VAL A 192 -12.10 -10.81 -5.67
N ASN A 193 -12.64 -9.68 -6.15
CA ASN A 193 -14.04 -9.58 -6.55
C ASN A 193 -14.34 -10.55 -7.70
N SER A 194 -13.47 -10.65 -8.69
CA SER A 194 -13.65 -11.55 -9.84
C SER A 194 -13.70 -13.00 -9.40
N LYS A 195 -12.83 -13.45 -8.49
CA LYS A 195 -12.87 -14.81 -7.92
C LYS A 195 -14.15 -15.07 -7.12
N VAL A 196 -14.58 -14.11 -6.31
CA VAL A 196 -15.82 -14.22 -5.53
C VAL A 196 -17.02 -14.34 -6.45
N LEU A 197 -17.11 -13.52 -7.50
CA LEU A 197 -18.20 -13.58 -8.50
C LEU A 197 -18.17 -14.89 -9.31
N ALA A 198 -16.99 -15.48 -9.53
CA ALA A 198 -16.83 -16.79 -10.16
C ALA A 198 -17.19 -17.97 -9.23
N GLY A 199 -17.55 -17.71 -7.96
CA GLY A 199 -17.89 -18.76 -6.98
C GLY A 199 -16.70 -19.39 -6.24
N ASP A 200 -15.48 -18.93 -6.46
CA ASP A 200 -14.24 -19.46 -5.84
C ASP A 200 -13.84 -18.77 -4.53
N GLY A 201 -14.76 -18.04 -3.90
CA GLY A 201 -14.49 -17.36 -2.62
C GLY A 201 -14.12 -18.33 -1.50
N GLY A 202 -14.75 -19.52 -1.46
CA GLY A 202 -14.44 -20.55 -0.46
C GLY A 202 -13.05 -21.15 -0.61
N GLY A 203 -12.57 -21.34 -1.85
CA GLY A 203 -11.21 -21.79 -2.15
C GLY A 203 -10.17 -20.77 -1.70
N LEU A 204 -10.43 -19.50 -1.99
CA LEU A 204 -9.56 -18.39 -1.58
C LEU A 204 -9.42 -18.29 -0.05
N ILE A 205 -10.52 -18.41 0.70
CA ILE A 205 -10.50 -18.41 2.17
C ILE A 205 -9.65 -19.56 2.71
N LYS A 206 -9.88 -20.80 2.22
CA LYS A 206 -9.13 -21.97 2.67
C LYS A 206 -7.61 -21.82 2.42
N LEU A 207 -7.23 -21.28 1.25
CA LEU A 207 -5.84 -21.06 0.91
C LEU A 207 -5.20 -19.97 1.81
N ALA A 208 -5.91 -18.88 2.07
CA ALA A 208 -5.47 -17.84 2.99
C ALA A 208 -5.29 -18.38 4.43
N GLU A 209 -6.23 -19.19 4.91
CA GLU A 209 -6.11 -19.84 6.22
C GLU A 209 -4.91 -20.79 6.28
N ALA A 210 -4.64 -21.55 5.22
CA ALA A 210 -3.48 -22.45 5.14
C ALA A 210 -2.15 -21.67 5.23
N PHE A 211 -2.03 -20.51 4.59
CA PHE A 211 -0.86 -19.63 4.75
C PHE A 211 -0.68 -19.19 6.21
N HIS A 212 -1.76 -18.79 6.88
CA HIS A 212 -1.69 -18.40 8.29
C HIS A 212 -1.29 -19.55 9.19
N GLU A 213 -1.86 -20.75 9.01
CA GLU A 213 -1.49 -21.93 9.80
C GLU A 213 -0.02 -22.30 9.62
N ARG A 214 0.46 -22.30 8.37
CA ARG A 214 1.88 -22.53 8.09
C ARG A 214 2.79 -21.52 8.80
N LYS A 215 2.36 -20.26 8.88
CA LYS A 215 3.11 -19.21 9.58
C LYS A 215 3.13 -19.45 11.10
N PHE A 216 1.99 -19.85 11.69
CA PHE A 216 1.94 -20.19 13.12
C PHE A 216 2.82 -21.41 13.45
N ALA A 217 2.83 -22.44 12.61
CA ALA A 217 3.72 -23.57 12.77
C ALA A 217 5.19 -23.14 12.75
N TRP A 218 5.59 -22.34 11.75
CA TRP A 218 6.96 -21.82 11.67
C TRP A 218 7.35 -20.95 12.89
N VAL A 219 6.45 -20.13 13.42
CA VAL A 219 6.69 -19.35 14.64
C VAL A 219 6.84 -20.27 15.86
N ALA A 220 6.03 -21.34 15.94
CA ALA A 220 6.13 -22.33 17.02
C ALA A 220 7.47 -23.08 16.99
N ASP A 221 7.95 -23.50 15.80
CA ASP A 221 9.27 -24.10 15.63
C ASP A 221 10.38 -23.16 16.12
N THR A 222 10.31 -21.86 15.73
CA THR A 222 11.27 -20.85 16.17
C THR A 222 11.29 -20.68 17.69
N ILE A 223 10.11 -20.73 18.35
CA ILE A 223 10.00 -20.64 19.81
C ILE A 223 10.55 -21.92 20.45
N TYR A 224 10.25 -23.08 19.90
CA TYR A 224 10.75 -24.37 20.37
C TYR A 224 12.27 -24.43 20.33
N ASP A 225 12.90 -24.03 19.23
CA ASP A 225 14.33 -23.93 19.09
C ASP A 225 14.95 -22.96 20.12
N ALA A 226 14.30 -21.82 20.34
CA ALA A 226 14.72 -20.88 21.36
C ALA A 226 14.55 -21.43 22.79
N HIS A 227 13.52 -22.25 23.03
CA HIS A 227 13.34 -22.94 24.31
C HIS A 227 14.50 -23.92 24.57
N LEU A 228 14.83 -24.76 23.58
CA LEU A 228 15.90 -25.74 23.71
C LEU A 228 17.29 -25.10 23.81
N SER A 229 17.59 -24.12 22.98
CA SER A 229 18.94 -23.55 22.89
C SER A 229 19.24 -22.46 23.92
N ARG A 230 18.23 -21.69 24.34
CA ARG A 230 18.39 -20.53 25.22
C ARG A 230 17.54 -20.55 26.48
N GLY A 231 16.74 -21.61 26.69
CA GLY A 231 15.83 -21.73 27.82
C GLY A 231 14.68 -20.71 27.79
N ALA A 232 14.24 -20.25 26.63
CA ALA A 232 13.12 -19.33 26.52
C ALA A 232 11.85 -19.95 27.10
N ARG A 233 11.21 -19.27 28.07
CA ARG A 233 10.00 -19.75 28.78
C ARG A 233 8.84 -18.76 28.71
N MET A 234 9.08 -17.55 28.16
CA MET A 234 8.06 -16.51 28.05
C MET A 234 8.02 -15.99 26.64
N VAL A 235 6.81 -15.91 26.09
CA VAL A 235 6.52 -15.34 24.77
C VAL A 235 5.56 -14.18 24.95
N LEU A 236 5.97 -12.99 24.51
CA LEU A 236 5.15 -11.79 24.58
C LEU A 236 4.57 -11.47 23.20
N ILE A 237 3.22 -11.35 23.11
CA ILE A 237 2.51 -10.98 21.90
C ILE A 237 1.97 -9.57 22.09
N SER A 238 2.50 -8.62 21.32
CA SER A 238 2.15 -7.21 21.38
C SER A 238 1.46 -6.75 20.09
N GLY A 239 0.62 -5.74 20.18
CA GLY A 239 -0.07 -5.15 19.04
C GLY A 239 -1.25 -4.26 19.45
N PRO A 240 -1.81 -3.46 18.53
CA PRO A 240 -2.94 -2.57 18.82
C PRO A 240 -4.22 -3.34 19.19
N SER A 241 -5.24 -2.62 19.66
CA SER A 241 -6.56 -3.22 19.91
C SER A 241 -7.09 -3.85 18.61
N SER A 242 -7.80 -4.96 18.74
CA SER A 242 -8.40 -5.72 17.62
C SER A 242 -7.41 -6.27 16.58
N SER A 243 -6.10 -6.35 16.90
CA SER A 243 -5.08 -6.91 15.99
C SER A 243 -5.01 -8.45 15.99
N GLY A 244 -5.94 -9.14 16.67
CA GLY A 244 -5.97 -10.60 16.72
C GLY A 244 -5.01 -11.25 17.72
N LYS A 245 -4.42 -10.50 18.68
CA LYS A 245 -3.46 -11.02 19.67
C LYS A 245 -3.94 -12.29 20.36
N THR A 246 -5.16 -12.27 20.91
CA THR A 246 -5.76 -13.42 21.61
C THR A 246 -5.96 -14.63 20.69
N THR A 247 -6.40 -14.40 19.45
CA THR A 247 -6.54 -15.47 18.45
C THR A 247 -5.20 -16.06 18.09
N SER A 248 -4.19 -15.21 17.87
CA SER A 248 -2.82 -15.64 17.56
C SER A 248 -2.21 -16.42 18.73
N ALA A 249 -2.40 -15.96 19.98
CA ALA A 249 -1.91 -16.67 21.15
C ALA A 249 -2.52 -18.06 21.28
N LYS A 250 -3.84 -18.20 21.06
CA LYS A 250 -4.51 -19.51 21.09
C LYS A 250 -4.01 -20.45 19.99
N ARG A 251 -3.89 -19.96 18.76
CA ARG A 251 -3.39 -20.77 17.63
C ARG A 251 -1.92 -21.18 17.83
N LEU A 252 -1.10 -20.25 18.28
CA LEU A 252 0.30 -20.53 18.63
C LEU A 252 0.42 -21.56 19.77
N GLY A 253 -0.44 -21.45 20.80
CA GLY A 253 -0.50 -22.44 21.88
C GLY A 253 -0.80 -23.85 21.41
N ILE A 254 -1.70 -24.02 20.41
CA ILE A 254 -1.97 -25.30 19.78
C ILE A 254 -0.72 -25.84 19.08
N GLN A 255 -0.05 -25.02 18.26
CA GLN A 255 1.14 -25.42 17.53
C GLN A 255 2.31 -25.79 18.48
N LEU A 256 2.47 -25.06 19.59
CA LEU A 256 3.45 -25.42 20.63
C LEU A 256 3.08 -26.74 21.32
N GLY A 257 1.78 -27.02 21.52
CA GLY A 257 1.31 -28.32 22.02
C GLY A 257 1.66 -29.48 21.09
N VAL A 258 1.60 -29.28 19.76
CA VAL A 258 2.06 -30.29 18.76
C VAL A 258 3.54 -30.62 18.93
N LEU A 259 4.36 -29.65 19.36
CA LEU A 259 5.79 -29.84 19.66
C LEU A 259 6.06 -30.39 21.06
N GLY A 260 5.01 -30.78 21.81
CA GLY A 260 5.14 -31.39 23.15
C GLY A 260 5.29 -30.36 24.29
N LEU A 261 5.13 -29.06 24.02
CA LEU A 261 5.13 -28.03 25.05
C LEU A 261 3.73 -27.85 25.64
N ASN A 262 3.66 -27.35 26.86
CA ASN A 262 2.39 -27.12 27.60
C ASN A 262 2.27 -25.62 27.93
N PRO A 263 1.96 -24.75 26.96
CA PRO A 263 1.94 -23.30 27.18
C PRO A 263 0.74 -22.89 28.04
N VAL A 264 0.98 -22.00 28.99
CA VAL A 264 -0.06 -21.33 29.77
C VAL A 264 -0.32 -19.95 29.13
N LEU A 265 -1.57 -19.69 28.74
CA LEU A 265 -2.00 -18.40 28.23
C LEU A 265 -2.45 -17.52 29.41
N ILE A 266 -1.88 -16.34 29.52
CA ILE A 266 -2.17 -15.34 30.55
C ILE A 266 -2.86 -14.14 29.95
#